data_ede762fcfbcd213caaa0e2996fc5f9a2
#
_entry.id   ede762fcfbcd213caaa0e2996fc5f9a2
#
_cell.length_a   1.000
_cell.length_b   1.000
_cell.length_c   1.000
_cell.angle_alpha   90.00
_cell.angle_beta   90.00
_cell.angle_gamma   90.00
#
_symmetry.space_group_name_H-M   'P 1'
#
loop_
_entity.id
_entity.type
_entity.pdbx_description
1 polymer ?
#
loop_
_entity_poly.entity_id
_entity_poly.type
_entity_poly.pdbx_seq_one_letter_code
_entity_poly.pdbx_strand_id
1 'polypeptide(L)'
;MNLRNLPESLSPHERAAVRRMTIQDTLEVNLSCLGTEPNRMGDAEEKNCEQMFGSVPIPVGYAGPLGIQFSTGETGKLHLPLATTEGALVASVNRGCKAMSGSVVTSAIYHGISRTIAFKVDDKPEQLINSITEKEDAWKAAGEATSSHLKIINTHIDTSDSHLFLTINADTDEAMGMNMITIAAQAIGNWIDDNCGCELVTIAGNIDSDKKPSKRTHDMGRGYDVTAEINLSTKVIQDTLKTTPRDMMNVA
;
A
#
# COMPACT_ATOMS: atom_id res chain seq x y z
N MET A 1 -19.31 -23.12 -14.99
CA MET A 1 -18.87 -23.26 -13.58
C MET A 1 -19.44 -22.08 -12.77
N ASN A 2 -20.31 -22.32 -11.79
CA ASN A 2 -20.81 -21.26 -10.92
C ASN A 2 -20.07 -21.33 -9.58
N LEU A 3 -19.15 -20.38 -9.34
CA LEU A 3 -18.34 -20.32 -8.12
C LEU A 3 -18.81 -19.20 -7.17
N ARG A 4 -19.76 -18.37 -7.60
CA ARG A 4 -20.21 -17.19 -6.86
C ARG A 4 -21.39 -17.51 -5.93
N ASN A 5 -22.41 -18.15 -6.48
CA ASN A 5 -23.66 -18.40 -5.75
C ASN A 5 -23.64 -19.78 -5.11
N LEU A 6 -23.10 -19.86 -3.90
CA LEU A 6 -23.13 -21.06 -3.06
C LEU A 6 -24.18 -20.88 -1.96
N PRO A 7 -24.73 -21.98 -1.37
CA PRO A 7 -25.69 -21.88 -0.27
C PRO A 7 -25.14 -21.07 0.92
N GLU A 8 -25.93 -20.13 1.42
CA GLU A 8 -25.60 -19.30 2.59
C GLU A 8 -25.39 -20.11 3.88
N SER A 9 -25.95 -21.32 3.94
CA SER A 9 -25.77 -22.23 5.08
C SER A 9 -24.36 -22.80 5.23
N LEU A 10 -23.52 -22.68 4.19
CA LEU A 10 -22.14 -23.15 4.22
C LEU A 10 -21.24 -22.12 4.91
N SER A 11 -20.36 -22.60 5.78
CA SER A 11 -19.28 -21.78 6.34
C SER A 11 -18.28 -21.33 5.26
N PRO A 12 -17.48 -20.27 5.50
CA PRO A 12 -16.43 -19.83 4.59
C PRO A 12 -15.50 -20.97 4.13
N HIS A 13 -15.13 -21.84 5.06
CA HIS A 13 -14.27 -23.00 4.77
C HIS A 13 -14.95 -24.03 3.85
N GLU A 14 -16.23 -24.33 4.09
CA GLU A 14 -17.00 -25.25 3.25
C GLU A 14 -17.22 -24.65 1.85
N ARG A 15 -17.51 -23.37 1.74
CA ARG A 15 -17.62 -22.68 0.42
C ARG A 15 -16.31 -22.76 -0.36
N ALA A 16 -15.17 -22.54 0.31
CA ALA A 16 -13.86 -22.68 -0.34
C ALA A 16 -13.58 -24.13 -0.80
N ALA A 17 -13.95 -25.11 0.01
CA ALA A 17 -13.81 -26.53 -0.35
C ALA A 17 -14.69 -26.90 -1.55
N VAL A 18 -15.95 -26.48 -1.57
CA VAL A 18 -16.89 -26.72 -2.70
C VAL A 18 -16.34 -26.11 -3.98
N ARG A 19 -15.85 -24.87 -3.94
CA ARG A 19 -15.24 -24.23 -5.13
C ARG A 19 -14.04 -25.02 -5.63
N ARG A 20 -13.14 -25.43 -4.74
CA ARG A 20 -11.95 -26.22 -5.09
C ARG A 20 -12.32 -27.54 -5.75
N MET A 21 -13.28 -28.26 -5.21
CA MET A 21 -13.78 -29.51 -5.79
C MET A 21 -14.40 -29.27 -7.18
N THR A 22 -15.24 -28.24 -7.30
CA THR A 22 -15.85 -27.90 -8.60
C THR A 22 -14.81 -27.55 -9.67
N ILE A 23 -13.75 -26.82 -9.31
CA ILE A 23 -12.65 -26.48 -10.22
C ILE A 23 -11.87 -27.75 -10.58
N GLN A 24 -11.54 -28.58 -9.60
CA GLN A 24 -10.82 -29.84 -9.76
C GLN A 24 -11.55 -30.77 -10.74
N ASP A 25 -12.85 -30.97 -10.55
CA ASP A 25 -13.67 -31.83 -11.38
C ASP A 25 -13.83 -31.27 -12.80
N THR A 26 -14.00 -29.94 -12.94
CA THR A 26 -14.19 -29.31 -14.25
C THR A 26 -12.91 -29.33 -15.10
N LEU A 27 -11.75 -29.18 -14.46
CA LEU A 27 -10.46 -29.10 -15.14
C LEU A 27 -9.71 -30.45 -15.13
N GLU A 28 -10.27 -31.47 -14.49
CA GLU A 28 -9.65 -32.80 -14.34
C GLU A 28 -8.23 -32.74 -13.73
N VAL A 29 -8.06 -31.85 -12.71
CA VAL A 29 -6.77 -31.65 -12.03
C VAL A 29 -6.87 -31.95 -10.55
N ASN A 30 -5.76 -32.32 -9.90
CA ASN A 30 -5.72 -32.50 -8.46
C ASN A 30 -5.30 -31.20 -7.76
N LEU A 31 -6.21 -30.61 -6.97
CA LEU A 31 -6.00 -29.39 -6.18
C LEU A 31 -5.98 -29.64 -4.66
N SER A 32 -5.79 -30.89 -4.23
CA SER A 32 -5.80 -31.23 -2.79
C SER A 32 -4.74 -30.47 -1.99
N CYS A 33 -3.59 -30.14 -2.60
CA CYS A 33 -2.52 -29.36 -1.98
C CYS A 33 -2.91 -27.91 -1.62
N LEU A 34 -4.01 -27.40 -2.17
CA LEU A 34 -4.55 -26.06 -1.86
C LEU A 34 -5.57 -26.10 -0.70
N GLY A 35 -5.83 -27.26 -0.12
CA GLY A 35 -6.68 -27.39 1.06
C GLY A 35 -6.09 -26.64 2.25
N THR A 36 -6.95 -26.00 3.03
CA THR A 36 -6.55 -25.21 4.22
C THR A 36 -7.35 -25.65 5.42
N GLU A 37 -6.69 -25.77 6.55
CA GLU A 37 -7.35 -26.00 7.85
C GLU A 37 -8.21 -24.78 8.22
N PRO A 38 -9.44 -24.99 8.76
CA PRO A 38 -10.36 -23.88 9.08
C PRO A 38 -9.75 -22.79 9.97
N ASN A 39 -8.97 -23.19 10.98
CA ASN A 39 -8.32 -22.29 11.92
C ASN A 39 -7.18 -21.45 11.32
N ARG A 40 -6.69 -21.79 10.13
CA ARG A 40 -5.70 -21.01 9.38
C ARG A 40 -6.32 -20.09 8.36
N MET A 41 -7.55 -20.37 7.94
CA MET A 41 -8.26 -19.59 6.96
C MET A 41 -8.98 -18.39 7.59
N GLY A 42 -9.56 -18.58 8.78
CA GLY A 42 -10.39 -17.57 9.44
C GLY A 42 -11.48 -17.07 8.50
N ASP A 43 -11.72 -15.76 8.53
CA ASP A 43 -12.72 -15.07 7.70
C ASP A 43 -12.20 -14.61 6.33
N ALA A 44 -11.08 -15.13 5.86
CA ALA A 44 -10.41 -14.62 4.64
C ALA A 44 -11.31 -14.69 3.40
N GLU A 45 -12.18 -15.69 3.29
CA GLU A 45 -13.12 -15.83 2.17
C GLU A 45 -14.15 -14.70 2.12
N GLU A 46 -14.55 -14.17 3.28
CA GLU A 46 -15.52 -13.09 3.40
C GLU A 46 -14.89 -11.69 3.36
N LYS A 47 -13.67 -11.56 3.86
CA LYS A 47 -13.04 -10.25 4.08
C LYS A 47 -11.94 -9.89 3.09
N ASN A 48 -11.25 -10.88 2.51
CA ASN A 48 -10.00 -10.64 1.80
C ASN A 48 -9.93 -11.24 0.39
N CYS A 49 -10.63 -12.35 0.12
CA CYS A 49 -10.45 -13.11 -1.11
C CYS A 49 -11.79 -13.68 -1.60
N GLU A 50 -12.46 -12.94 -2.46
CA GLU A 50 -13.74 -13.34 -3.05
C GLU A 50 -13.58 -14.66 -3.82
N GLN A 51 -14.55 -15.55 -3.68
CA GLN A 51 -14.54 -16.86 -4.32
C GLN A 51 -13.29 -17.69 -3.98
N MET A 52 -12.75 -17.51 -2.78
CA MET A 52 -11.60 -18.29 -2.31
C MET A 52 -11.85 -19.79 -2.49
N PHE A 53 -10.87 -20.51 -3.01
CA PHE A 53 -10.93 -21.97 -3.20
C PHE A 53 -9.76 -22.73 -2.56
N GLY A 54 -8.83 -22.03 -1.94
CA GLY A 54 -7.69 -22.63 -1.27
C GLY A 54 -6.68 -21.60 -0.78
N SER A 55 -5.56 -22.09 -0.27
CA SER A 55 -4.43 -21.26 0.15
C SER A 55 -3.10 -21.92 -0.22
N VAL A 56 -2.06 -21.10 -0.28
CA VAL A 56 -0.68 -21.58 -0.44
C VAL A 56 0.16 -21.19 0.78
N PRO A 57 0.96 -22.08 1.36
CA PRO A 57 1.89 -21.73 2.41
C PRO A 57 3.09 -20.97 1.81
N ILE A 58 3.46 -19.86 2.46
CA ILE A 58 4.70 -19.13 2.16
C ILE A 58 5.64 -19.30 3.35
N PRO A 59 6.88 -19.79 3.16
CA PRO A 59 7.86 -19.88 4.23
C PRO A 59 8.15 -18.53 4.87
N VAL A 60 8.29 -18.50 6.20
CA VAL A 60 8.65 -17.27 6.94
C VAL A 60 9.99 -17.49 7.63
N GLY A 61 10.98 -16.70 7.23
CA GLY A 61 12.29 -16.66 7.84
C GLY A 61 12.41 -15.51 8.86
N TYR A 62 13.43 -15.58 9.69
CA TYR A 62 13.75 -14.55 10.67
C TYR A 62 15.07 -13.87 10.33
N ALA A 63 15.08 -12.53 10.32
CA ALA A 63 16.29 -11.71 10.25
C ALA A 63 16.34 -10.70 11.41
N GLY A 64 17.55 -10.32 11.80
CA GLY A 64 17.78 -9.37 12.88
C GLY A 64 18.43 -9.97 14.13
N PRO A 65 18.42 -9.25 15.29
CA PRO A 65 17.84 -7.93 15.45
C PRO A 65 18.61 -6.83 14.71
N LEU A 66 17.88 -5.83 14.22
CA LEU A 66 18.45 -4.61 13.68
C LEU A 66 18.38 -3.50 14.74
N GLY A 67 19.52 -2.92 15.11
CA GLY A 67 19.59 -1.79 16.02
C GLY A 67 19.30 -0.48 15.26
N ILE A 68 18.34 0.30 15.77
CA ILE A 68 17.93 1.56 15.16
C ILE A 68 17.94 2.67 16.20
N GLN A 69 18.38 3.86 15.81
CA GLN A 69 18.14 5.11 16.49
C GLN A 69 17.12 5.92 15.67
N PHE A 70 15.98 6.17 16.25
CA PHE A 70 14.91 6.97 15.64
C PHE A 70 15.24 8.46 15.66
N SER A 71 14.60 9.25 14.82
CA SER A 71 14.74 10.73 14.79
C SER A 71 14.34 11.40 16.09
N THR A 72 13.51 10.75 16.91
CA THR A 72 13.14 11.18 18.28
C THR A 72 14.30 11.06 19.28
N GLY A 73 15.40 10.40 18.91
CA GLY A 73 16.52 10.07 19.80
C GLY A 73 16.37 8.74 20.54
N GLU A 74 15.21 8.12 20.49
CA GLU A 74 14.96 6.78 21.05
C GLU A 74 15.74 5.72 20.26
N THR A 75 16.07 4.62 20.93
CA THR A 75 16.73 3.47 20.31
C THR A 75 15.87 2.22 20.43
N GLY A 76 15.92 1.36 19.40
CA GLY A 76 15.17 0.13 19.37
C GLY A 76 15.94 -1.02 18.73
N LYS A 77 15.46 -2.25 18.96
CA LYS A 77 15.90 -3.45 18.26
C LYS A 77 14.71 -4.03 17.52
N LEU A 78 14.79 -4.09 16.19
CA LEU A 78 13.74 -4.61 15.35
C LEU A 78 14.03 -6.05 14.95
N HIS A 79 12.99 -6.87 15.01
CA HIS A 79 12.98 -8.26 14.57
C HIS A 79 12.19 -8.34 13.27
N LEU A 80 12.77 -8.92 12.22
CA LEU A 80 12.25 -8.87 10.86
C LEU A 80 11.77 -10.27 10.42
N PRO A 81 10.46 -10.57 10.53
CA PRO A 81 9.89 -11.75 9.87
C PRO A 81 9.79 -11.48 8.36
N LEU A 82 10.30 -12.39 7.55
CA LEU A 82 10.36 -12.28 6.10
C LEU A 82 9.66 -13.46 5.45
N ALA A 83 8.47 -13.23 4.88
CA ALA A 83 7.77 -14.22 4.08
C ALA A 83 8.36 -14.21 2.65
N THR A 84 8.95 -15.31 2.23
CA THR A 84 9.64 -15.36 0.94
C THR A 84 9.79 -16.78 0.40
N THR A 85 9.84 -16.88 -0.93
CA THR A 85 10.25 -18.08 -1.67
C THR A 85 11.62 -17.89 -2.33
N GLU A 86 12.26 -16.72 -2.14
CA GLU A 86 13.58 -16.43 -2.69
C GLU A 86 14.68 -17.05 -1.84
N GLY A 87 15.54 -17.85 -2.45
CA GLY A 87 16.71 -18.41 -1.80
C GLY A 87 17.71 -17.33 -1.38
N ALA A 88 18.36 -17.53 -0.23
CA ALA A 88 19.39 -16.63 0.34
C ALA A 88 18.88 -15.24 0.80
N LEU A 89 17.63 -14.83 0.55
CA LEU A 89 17.12 -13.52 0.97
C LEU A 89 17.32 -13.30 2.48
N VAL A 90 16.81 -14.22 3.31
CA VAL A 90 16.89 -14.11 4.77
C VAL A 90 18.34 -14.08 5.26
N ALA A 91 19.21 -14.90 4.68
CA ALA A 91 20.64 -14.90 5.00
C ALA A 91 21.33 -13.57 4.61
N SER A 92 20.94 -12.99 3.48
CA SER A 92 21.44 -11.68 3.02
C SER A 92 21.00 -10.56 3.96
N VAL A 93 19.72 -10.52 4.33
CA VAL A 93 19.18 -9.53 5.29
C VAL A 93 19.84 -9.68 6.66
N ASN A 94 20.01 -10.90 7.17
CA ASN A 94 20.75 -11.15 8.43
C ASN A 94 22.18 -10.63 8.40
N ARG A 95 22.88 -10.82 7.29
CA ARG A 95 24.23 -10.28 7.10
C ARG A 95 24.22 -8.76 7.15
N GLY A 96 23.22 -8.11 6.52
CA GLY A 96 23.01 -6.66 6.59
C GLY A 96 22.75 -6.20 8.03
N CYS A 97 21.83 -6.85 8.75
CA CYS A 97 21.55 -6.54 10.16
C CYS A 97 22.80 -6.65 11.04
N LYS A 98 23.62 -7.68 10.82
CA LYS A 98 24.90 -7.84 11.52
C LYS A 98 25.90 -6.72 11.20
N ALA A 99 26.00 -6.30 9.94
CA ALA A 99 26.87 -5.19 9.54
C ALA A 99 26.40 -3.87 10.16
N MET A 100 25.09 -3.68 10.29
CA MET A 100 24.44 -2.48 10.82
C MET A 100 24.22 -2.52 12.34
N SER A 101 24.80 -3.46 13.07
CA SER A 101 24.59 -3.65 14.52
C SER A 101 25.04 -2.45 15.40
N GLY A 102 25.73 -1.47 14.81
CA GLY A 102 26.28 -0.31 15.49
C GLY A 102 25.31 0.89 15.62
N SER A 103 24.11 0.80 15.15
CA SER A 103 23.04 1.82 15.16
C SER A 103 22.85 2.51 13.81
N VAL A 104 21.78 2.18 13.16
CA VAL A 104 21.26 2.90 11.99
C VAL A 104 20.46 4.10 12.50
N VAL A 105 20.78 5.30 12.02
CA VAL A 105 19.97 6.50 12.29
C VAL A 105 18.89 6.61 11.24
N THR A 106 17.64 6.77 11.67
CA THR A 106 16.50 6.82 10.77
C THR A 106 15.69 8.10 10.96
N SER A 107 15.12 8.59 9.86
CA SER A 107 14.07 9.59 9.86
C SER A 107 12.93 9.16 8.95
N ALA A 108 11.70 9.55 9.27
CA ALA A 108 10.53 9.23 8.50
C ALA A 108 9.66 10.47 8.28
N ILE A 109 9.14 10.60 7.06
CA ILE A 109 8.16 11.62 6.68
C ILE A 109 6.88 10.91 6.27
N TYR A 110 5.75 11.31 6.84
CA TYR A 110 4.46 10.76 6.50
C TYR A 110 3.78 11.61 5.43
N HIS A 111 3.42 10.98 4.30
CA HIS A 111 2.76 11.64 3.16
C HIS A 111 1.27 11.30 3.08
N GLY A 112 0.79 10.40 3.91
CA GLY A 112 -0.58 9.90 3.86
C GLY A 112 -0.84 8.89 2.74
N ILE A 113 -2.08 8.43 2.69
CA ILE A 113 -2.57 7.55 1.65
C ILE A 113 -3.23 8.43 0.58
N SER A 114 -2.93 8.17 -0.69
CA SER A 114 -3.41 9.00 -1.80
C SER A 114 -4.54 8.36 -2.60
N ARG A 115 -5.41 9.23 -3.16
CA ARG A 115 -6.42 8.90 -4.16
C ARG A 115 -6.53 10.05 -5.15
N THR A 116 -6.72 9.73 -6.42
CA THR A 116 -6.83 10.75 -7.47
C THR A 116 -8.21 10.70 -8.12
N ILE A 117 -8.93 11.80 -8.00
CA ILE A 117 -10.27 12.02 -8.57
C ILE A 117 -10.10 12.69 -9.94
N ALA A 118 -10.81 12.24 -10.95
CA ALA A 118 -10.78 12.84 -12.28
C ALA A 118 -12.10 13.53 -12.59
N PHE A 119 -11.99 14.76 -13.09
CA PHE A 119 -13.10 15.58 -13.56
C PHE A 119 -12.91 15.89 -15.04
N LYS A 120 -14.02 15.95 -15.78
CA LYS A 120 -14.02 16.46 -17.13
C LYS A 120 -13.98 17.99 -17.10
N VAL A 121 -13.16 18.57 -17.95
CA VAL A 121 -13.01 20.02 -18.06
C VAL A 121 -13.32 20.44 -19.48
N ASP A 122 -14.18 21.44 -19.62
CA ASP A 122 -14.38 22.13 -20.89
C ASP A 122 -13.20 23.08 -21.14
N ASP A 123 -13.30 23.97 -22.12
CA ASP A 123 -12.22 24.80 -22.66
C ASP A 123 -11.46 25.73 -21.67
N LYS A 124 -11.77 25.69 -20.36
CA LYS A 124 -11.18 26.62 -19.36
C LYS A 124 -10.74 25.92 -18.07
N PRO A 125 -9.69 25.12 -18.10
CA PRO A 125 -9.21 24.42 -16.91
C PRO A 125 -8.82 25.37 -15.76
N GLU A 126 -8.31 26.56 -16.04
CA GLU A 126 -7.91 27.54 -15.03
C GLU A 126 -9.09 28.02 -14.17
N GLN A 127 -10.27 28.19 -14.75
CA GLN A 127 -11.46 28.60 -13.98
C GLN A 127 -11.91 27.51 -13.01
N LEU A 128 -11.82 26.26 -13.43
CA LEU A 128 -12.13 25.13 -12.55
C LEU A 128 -11.10 24.99 -11.43
N ILE A 129 -9.81 25.10 -11.75
CA ILE A 129 -8.72 25.08 -10.76
C ILE A 129 -8.97 26.16 -9.70
N ASN A 130 -9.26 27.39 -10.11
CA ASN A 130 -9.54 28.48 -9.19
C ASN A 130 -10.77 28.19 -8.31
N SER A 131 -11.86 27.69 -8.92
CA SER A 131 -13.08 27.35 -8.18
C SER A 131 -12.86 26.24 -7.15
N ILE A 132 -12.09 25.20 -7.49
CA ILE A 132 -11.72 24.12 -6.57
C ILE A 132 -10.84 24.65 -5.44
N THR A 133 -9.86 25.50 -5.78
CA THR A 133 -8.92 26.06 -4.78
C THR A 133 -9.62 27.03 -3.82
N GLU A 134 -10.47 27.91 -4.32
CA GLU A 134 -11.24 28.83 -3.47
C GLU A 134 -12.19 28.15 -2.50
N LYS A 135 -12.66 26.95 -2.85
CA LYS A 135 -13.61 26.18 -2.05
C LYS A 135 -12.96 25.01 -1.32
N GLU A 136 -11.63 25.04 -1.17
CA GLU A 136 -10.85 23.91 -0.63
C GLU A 136 -11.34 23.44 0.74
N ASP A 137 -11.61 24.35 1.66
CA ASP A 137 -12.09 23.99 3.00
C ASP A 137 -13.44 23.27 2.98
N ALA A 138 -14.32 23.64 2.04
CA ALA A 138 -15.66 23.07 1.96
C ALA A 138 -15.64 21.63 1.43
N TRP A 139 -14.93 21.38 0.34
CA TRP A 139 -14.87 20.01 -0.18
C TRP A 139 -13.97 19.09 0.67
N LYS A 140 -12.93 19.62 1.36
CA LYS A 140 -12.19 18.87 2.38
C LYS A 140 -13.10 18.44 3.51
N ALA A 141 -13.91 19.36 4.04
CA ALA A 141 -14.87 19.05 5.09
C ALA A 141 -15.88 17.97 4.65
N ALA A 142 -16.33 17.99 3.39
CA ALA A 142 -17.22 16.94 2.87
C ALA A 142 -16.55 15.55 2.85
N GLY A 143 -15.27 15.49 2.51
CA GLY A 143 -14.49 14.25 2.57
C GLY A 143 -14.23 13.77 4.00
N GLU A 144 -13.78 14.66 4.87
CA GLU A 144 -13.47 14.36 6.27
C GLU A 144 -14.71 13.95 7.08
N ALA A 145 -15.90 14.46 6.71
CA ALA A 145 -17.17 14.06 7.35
C ALA A 145 -17.50 12.57 7.14
N THR A 146 -16.87 11.87 6.21
CA THR A 146 -17.12 10.44 5.96
C THR A 146 -16.52 9.51 7.02
N SER A 147 -15.53 9.98 7.79
CA SER A 147 -14.90 9.19 8.85
C SER A 147 -14.22 10.11 9.88
N SER A 148 -14.40 9.80 11.17
CA SER A 148 -13.69 10.48 12.26
C SER A 148 -12.18 10.20 12.30
N HIS A 149 -11.71 9.20 11.55
CA HIS A 149 -10.30 8.78 11.46
C HIS A 149 -9.60 9.28 10.20
N LEU A 150 -10.28 10.11 9.38
CA LEU A 150 -9.71 10.61 8.14
C LEU A 150 -9.46 12.11 8.23
N LYS A 151 -8.24 12.52 7.90
CA LYS A 151 -7.88 13.93 7.75
C LYS A 151 -7.09 14.15 6.47
N ILE A 152 -7.51 15.07 5.63
CA ILE A 152 -6.80 15.43 4.41
C ILE A 152 -5.61 16.33 4.78
N ILE A 153 -4.39 15.86 4.45
CA ILE A 153 -3.14 16.53 4.83
C ILE A 153 -2.49 17.29 3.67
N ASN A 154 -2.72 16.83 2.44
CA ASN A 154 -2.16 17.48 1.26
C ASN A 154 -3.03 17.21 0.04
N THR A 155 -2.93 18.10 -0.96
CA THR A 155 -3.66 18.01 -2.22
C THR A 155 -2.77 18.44 -3.38
N HIS A 156 -3.02 17.88 -4.57
CA HIS A 156 -2.31 18.26 -5.78
C HIS A 156 -3.25 18.19 -6.99
N ILE A 157 -3.14 19.16 -7.88
CA ILE A 157 -3.93 19.24 -9.10
C ILE A 157 -3.00 19.04 -10.30
N ASP A 158 -3.35 18.07 -11.17
CA ASP A 158 -2.77 17.90 -12.49
C ASP A 158 -3.83 18.12 -13.55
N THR A 159 -3.42 18.51 -14.73
CA THR A 159 -4.29 18.65 -15.91
C THR A 159 -3.71 17.88 -17.08
N SER A 160 -4.58 17.26 -17.86
CA SER A 160 -4.22 16.63 -19.13
C SER A 160 -5.40 16.68 -20.08
N ASP A 161 -5.19 17.29 -21.24
CA ASP A 161 -6.20 17.50 -22.29
C ASP A 161 -7.51 18.07 -21.71
N SER A 162 -8.57 17.27 -21.73
CA SER A 162 -9.91 17.65 -21.27
C SER A 162 -10.21 17.18 -19.83
N HIS A 163 -9.19 16.85 -19.03
CA HIS A 163 -9.38 16.33 -17.67
C HIS A 163 -8.55 17.09 -16.64
N LEU A 164 -9.14 17.26 -15.46
CA LEU A 164 -8.46 17.69 -14.25
C LEU A 164 -8.39 16.50 -13.28
N PHE A 165 -7.25 16.34 -12.64
CA PHE A 165 -7.00 15.28 -11.66
C PHE A 165 -6.69 15.93 -10.32
N LEU A 166 -7.56 15.75 -9.36
CA LEU A 166 -7.35 16.16 -7.97
C LEU A 166 -6.83 14.95 -7.16
N THR A 167 -5.57 14.98 -6.80
CA THR A 167 -4.99 14.01 -5.88
C THR A 167 -5.16 14.53 -4.46
N ILE A 168 -5.78 13.72 -3.60
CA ILE A 168 -5.88 13.94 -2.17
C ILE A 168 -4.97 12.98 -1.42
N ASN A 169 -4.24 13.46 -0.44
CA ASN A 169 -3.46 12.66 0.49
C ASN A 169 -4.09 12.80 1.87
N ALA A 170 -4.36 11.70 2.52
CA ALA A 170 -5.02 11.70 3.82
C ALA A 170 -4.29 10.86 4.86
N ASP A 171 -4.33 11.33 6.08
CA ASP A 171 -4.07 10.55 7.26
C ASP A 171 -5.32 9.71 7.55
N THR A 172 -5.13 8.42 7.78
CA THR A 172 -6.19 7.44 8.03
C THR A 172 -6.02 6.74 9.38
N ASP A 173 -5.29 7.41 10.29
CA ASP A 173 -4.98 6.90 11.63
C ASP A 173 -4.25 5.54 11.53
N GLU A 174 -4.57 4.58 12.37
CA GLU A 174 -3.95 3.25 12.40
C GLU A 174 -4.33 2.33 11.21
N ALA A 175 -5.26 2.76 10.36
CA ALA A 175 -5.68 1.98 9.21
C ALA A 175 -4.79 2.22 7.97
N MET A 176 -4.59 1.21 7.13
CA MET A 176 -4.00 1.41 5.80
C MET A 176 -4.85 2.35 4.93
N GLY A 177 -6.16 2.37 5.11
CA GLY A 177 -7.06 3.45 4.76
C GLY A 177 -7.57 3.51 3.33
N MET A 178 -7.26 2.55 2.43
CA MET A 178 -7.69 2.63 1.03
C MET A 178 -9.20 2.71 0.84
N ASN A 179 -9.99 1.96 1.62
CA ASN A 179 -11.44 2.05 1.58
C ASN A 179 -11.94 3.41 2.10
N MET A 180 -11.35 3.87 3.18
CA MET A 180 -11.70 5.15 3.81
C MET A 180 -11.48 6.32 2.85
N ILE A 181 -10.30 6.41 2.24
CA ILE A 181 -10.00 7.47 1.27
C ILE A 181 -10.82 7.35 -0.02
N THR A 182 -11.23 6.13 -0.40
CA THR A 182 -12.12 5.92 -1.57
C THR A 182 -13.51 6.50 -1.31
N ILE A 183 -14.07 6.28 -0.12
CA ILE A 183 -15.36 6.84 0.29
C ILE A 183 -15.26 8.37 0.38
N ALA A 184 -14.19 8.90 0.96
CA ALA A 184 -13.94 10.34 1.01
C ALA A 184 -13.79 10.95 -0.39
N ALA A 185 -13.06 10.30 -1.29
CA ALA A 185 -12.91 10.74 -2.68
C ALA A 185 -14.26 10.81 -3.41
N GLN A 186 -15.18 9.88 -3.14
CA GLN A 186 -16.53 9.94 -3.70
C GLN A 186 -17.32 11.14 -3.16
N ALA A 187 -17.25 11.40 -1.86
CA ALA A 187 -17.91 12.56 -1.25
C ALA A 187 -17.34 13.88 -1.78
N ILE A 188 -16.03 13.99 -1.89
CA ILE A 188 -15.35 15.16 -2.47
C ILE A 188 -15.72 15.32 -3.94
N GLY A 189 -15.67 14.23 -4.72
CA GLY A 189 -15.98 14.25 -6.14
C GLY A 189 -17.40 14.75 -6.40
N ASN A 190 -18.39 14.24 -5.68
CA ASN A 190 -19.78 14.68 -5.77
C ASN A 190 -19.93 16.15 -5.36
N TRP A 191 -19.28 16.57 -4.27
CA TRP A 191 -19.35 17.94 -3.81
C TRP A 191 -18.78 18.92 -4.85
N ILE A 192 -17.65 18.59 -5.48
CA ILE A 192 -17.02 19.43 -6.52
C ILE A 192 -17.87 19.46 -7.79
N ASP A 193 -18.44 18.33 -8.21
CA ASP A 193 -19.38 18.24 -9.33
C ASP A 193 -20.57 19.20 -9.14
N ASP A 194 -21.20 19.14 -7.98
CA ASP A 194 -22.38 19.95 -7.64
C ASP A 194 -22.06 21.46 -7.52
N ASN A 195 -20.82 21.84 -7.13
CA ASN A 195 -20.51 23.19 -6.69
C ASN A 195 -19.48 23.94 -7.56
N CYS A 196 -18.72 23.25 -8.43
CA CYS A 196 -17.64 23.86 -9.20
C CYS A 196 -17.88 23.87 -10.71
N GLY A 197 -19.01 23.34 -11.21
CA GLY A 197 -19.39 23.38 -12.62
C GLY A 197 -18.51 22.47 -13.51
N CYS A 198 -18.20 21.28 -13.05
CA CYS A 198 -17.51 20.23 -13.78
C CYS A 198 -18.26 18.91 -13.64
N GLU A 199 -17.87 17.91 -14.41
CA GLU A 199 -18.43 16.56 -14.37
C GLU A 199 -17.45 15.60 -13.69
N LEU A 200 -17.89 14.89 -12.65
CA LEU A 200 -17.12 13.82 -12.03
C LEU A 200 -17.02 12.62 -12.97
N VAL A 201 -15.82 12.28 -13.42
CA VAL A 201 -15.57 11.12 -14.29
C VAL A 201 -15.33 9.85 -13.49
N THR A 202 -14.43 9.92 -12.52
CA THR A 202 -14.08 8.77 -11.68
C THR A 202 -13.34 9.21 -10.41
N ILE A 203 -13.50 8.43 -9.35
CA ILE A 203 -12.76 8.59 -8.09
C ILE A 203 -11.43 7.84 -8.07
N ALA A 204 -11.05 7.19 -9.17
CA ALA A 204 -9.79 6.50 -9.36
C ALA A 204 -9.24 6.84 -10.74
N GLY A 205 -8.76 8.06 -10.89
CA GLY A 205 -8.19 8.56 -12.14
C GLY A 205 -7.01 7.73 -12.63
N ASN A 206 -6.76 7.73 -13.92
CA ASN A 206 -5.74 6.88 -14.54
C ASN A 206 -4.30 7.20 -14.10
N ILE A 207 -4.07 8.38 -13.53
CA ILE A 207 -2.78 8.76 -12.92
C ILE A 207 -2.65 8.34 -11.45
N ASP A 208 -3.70 7.76 -10.87
CA ASP A 208 -3.66 7.20 -9.52
C ASP A 208 -2.70 6.01 -9.47
N SER A 209 -1.71 6.09 -8.61
CA SER A 209 -0.65 5.08 -8.45
C SER A 209 -0.79 4.30 -7.16
N ASP A 210 -2.01 4.16 -6.64
CA ASP A 210 -2.26 3.38 -5.44
C ASP A 210 -1.79 1.91 -5.60
N LYS A 211 -1.25 1.33 -4.54
CA LYS A 211 -0.78 -0.07 -4.48
C LYS A 211 0.29 -0.46 -5.52
N LYS A 212 0.89 0.50 -6.20
CA LYS A 212 1.93 0.26 -7.21
C LYS A 212 3.14 1.18 -6.99
N PRO A 213 4.37 0.68 -7.13
CA PRO A 213 5.53 1.55 -7.25
C PRO A 213 5.43 2.32 -8.58
N SER A 214 5.67 3.62 -8.53
CA SER A 214 5.69 4.48 -9.70
C SER A 214 6.63 5.66 -9.49
N LYS A 215 7.08 6.27 -10.59
CA LYS A 215 7.86 7.51 -10.51
C LYS A 215 7.08 8.60 -9.76
N ARG A 216 5.78 8.72 -10.00
CA ARG A 216 4.93 9.70 -9.33
C ARG A 216 4.93 9.53 -7.80
N THR A 217 4.73 8.30 -7.31
CA THR A 217 4.75 8.04 -5.86
C THR A 217 6.13 8.18 -5.25
N HIS A 218 7.19 7.94 -6.03
CA HIS A 218 8.55 8.20 -5.59
C HIS A 218 8.82 9.71 -5.45
N ASP A 219 8.39 10.52 -6.42
CA ASP A 219 8.64 11.97 -6.44
C ASP A 219 7.75 12.73 -5.44
N MET A 220 6.51 12.32 -5.26
CA MET A 220 5.51 13.01 -4.42
C MET A 220 5.37 12.43 -3.00
N GLY A 221 5.89 11.25 -2.78
CA GLY A 221 5.68 10.48 -1.54
C GLY A 221 4.29 9.83 -1.47
N ARG A 222 4.20 8.72 -0.75
CA ARG A 222 2.96 8.03 -0.38
C ARG A 222 3.24 7.09 0.79
N GLY A 223 2.39 7.14 1.83
CA GLY A 223 2.69 6.43 3.08
C GLY A 223 3.87 7.08 3.79
N TYR A 224 4.89 6.33 4.08
CA TYR A 224 6.10 6.84 4.72
C TYR A 224 7.28 6.85 3.74
N ASP A 225 8.00 7.96 3.73
CA ASP A 225 9.33 8.07 3.16
C ASP A 225 10.36 7.96 4.30
N VAL A 226 11.21 6.94 4.23
CA VAL A 226 12.14 6.61 5.31
C VAL A 226 13.57 6.70 4.81
N THR A 227 14.35 7.58 5.43
CA THR A 227 15.80 7.65 5.25
C THR A 227 16.49 6.87 6.38
N ALA A 228 17.45 6.03 6.02
CA ALA A 228 18.27 5.26 6.96
C ALA A 228 19.76 5.43 6.64
N GLU A 229 20.52 5.87 7.61
CA GLU A 229 21.94 6.17 7.45
C GLU A 229 22.82 5.43 8.46
N ILE A 230 23.97 4.99 8.03
CA ILE A 230 24.97 4.37 8.89
C ILE A 230 26.39 4.60 8.37
N ASN A 231 27.34 4.80 9.29
CA ASN A 231 28.77 4.80 8.99
C ASN A 231 29.37 3.41 9.26
N LEU A 232 29.78 2.71 8.22
CA LEU A 232 30.42 1.40 8.32
C LEU A 232 31.95 1.55 8.33
N SER A 233 32.61 0.92 9.32
CA SER A 233 34.07 0.83 9.31
C SER A 233 34.58 -0.12 8.21
N THR A 234 35.75 0.13 7.68
CA THR A 234 36.41 -0.75 6.71
C THR A 234 36.45 -2.21 7.18
N LYS A 235 36.69 -2.42 8.48
CA LYS A 235 36.70 -3.76 9.08
C LYS A 235 35.37 -4.46 8.98
N VAL A 236 34.25 -3.77 9.28
CA VAL A 236 32.89 -4.34 9.15
C VAL A 236 32.57 -4.68 7.70
N ILE A 237 32.96 -3.81 6.76
CA ILE A 237 32.75 -4.04 5.32
C ILE A 237 33.50 -5.31 4.89
N GLN A 238 34.77 -5.44 5.27
CA GLN A 238 35.61 -6.60 4.90
C GLN A 238 35.17 -7.89 5.61
N ASP A 239 34.93 -7.84 6.93
CA ASP A 239 34.70 -9.03 7.73
C ASP A 239 33.25 -9.55 7.59
N THR A 240 32.29 -8.66 7.42
CA THR A 240 30.86 -9.02 7.38
C THR A 240 30.30 -9.03 5.95
N LEU A 241 30.55 -7.97 5.18
CA LEU A 241 30.01 -7.85 3.82
C LEU A 241 30.92 -8.54 2.78
N LYS A 242 32.17 -8.89 3.13
CA LYS A 242 33.12 -9.59 2.26
C LYS A 242 33.48 -8.83 0.99
N THR A 243 33.57 -7.51 1.10
CA THR A 243 33.94 -6.60 0.00
C THR A 243 34.84 -5.49 0.52
N THR A 244 35.12 -4.48 -0.29
CA THR A 244 35.91 -3.31 0.10
C THR A 244 35.08 -2.02 -0.02
N PRO A 245 35.42 -0.94 0.73
CA PRO A 245 34.78 0.35 0.53
C PRO A 245 34.86 0.86 -0.92
N ARG A 246 35.99 0.62 -1.58
CA ARG A 246 36.20 1.02 -2.97
C ARG A 246 35.23 0.29 -3.92
N ASP A 247 35.03 -1.01 -3.73
CA ASP A 247 34.14 -1.79 -4.58
C ASP A 247 32.68 -1.39 -4.36
N MET A 248 32.30 -1.09 -3.11
CA MET A 248 30.97 -0.56 -2.81
C MET A 248 30.71 0.79 -3.50
N MET A 249 31.70 1.70 -3.49
CA MET A 249 31.59 3.00 -4.17
C MET A 249 31.52 2.90 -5.69
N ASN A 250 32.12 1.86 -6.27
CA ASN A 250 32.09 1.67 -7.72
C ASN A 250 30.74 1.21 -8.28
N VAL A 251 29.83 0.73 -7.45
CA VAL A 251 28.49 0.26 -7.85
C VAL A 251 27.36 1.14 -7.33
N ALA A 252 27.66 2.17 -6.55
CA ALA A 252 26.73 3.20 -6.10
C ALA A 252 26.70 4.36 -7.10
#